data_2b69104a6015512fbc59bb8324d96fd9
#
_entry.id   2b69104a6015512fbc59bb8324d96fd9
#
_cell.length_a   1.000
_cell.length_b   1.000
_cell.length_c   1.000
_cell.angle_alpha   90.00
_cell.angle_beta   90.00
_cell.angle_gamma   90.00
#
_symmetry.space_group_name_H-M   'P 1'
#
loop_
_entity.id
_entity.type
_entity.pdbx_description
1 polymer ?
#
loop_
_entity_poly.entity_id
_entity_poly.type
_entity_poly.pdbx_seq_one_letter_code
_entity_poly.pdbx_strand_id
1 'polypeptide(L)'
;GGLGIRNIFQGAELLEINIKNTLGASGDISRTGDQFFNIFELGADIKLSVSRLLLPTFKNDLFPASMYPKTEIILGSSLQENVGLDKQFFKVNYQFDWKPNNKKRMQFKLIDLEFINNRNISNYFNVYRNSYDRLNTIAKYISSDESIFDIEGNLGIPDGVNNFIFDVLNGETNLTLEDEEYKSVNTLKERYDRLTANNLILGSSFSLNINNQESIFDENFYQFRWKIDWVGNILKLFLKSINGKQNELNNYTLGGVSPSQYIKTEIDYIKHWSFGRERIFAFHAFSGIAIPYGNSSNVPFARSYFS
;
A
#
# COMPACT_ATOMS: atom_id res chain seq x y z
N GLY A 1 20.29 1.73 11.14
CA GLY A 1 20.70 2.42 12.38
C GLY A 1 19.71 3.49 12.77
N GLY A 2 19.67 3.85 14.07
CA GLY A 2 18.73 4.86 14.58
C GLY A 2 19.37 5.75 15.63
N LEU A 3 18.91 7.01 15.69
CA LEU A 3 19.28 8.01 16.67
C LEU A 3 18.01 8.44 17.42
N GLY A 4 18.03 8.38 18.74
CA GLY A 4 16.93 8.84 19.60
C GLY A 4 17.38 10.04 20.46
N ILE A 5 16.66 11.16 20.33
CA ILE A 5 16.91 12.38 21.12
C ILE A 5 15.69 12.63 22.00
N ARG A 6 15.91 12.73 23.30
CA ARG A 6 14.85 12.94 24.29
C ARG A 6 14.77 14.39 24.70
N ASN A 7 13.54 14.82 25.03
CA ASN A 7 13.26 16.10 25.67
C ASN A 7 13.69 17.33 24.83
N ILE A 8 13.48 17.28 23.51
CA ILE A 8 13.91 18.35 22.59
C ILE A 8 13.23 19.68 22.91
N PHE A 9 11.96 19.65 23.28
CA PHE A 9 11.16 20.85 23.57
C PHE A 9 10.82 20.98 25.07
N GLN A 10 11.57 20.27 25.93
CA GLN A 10 11.39 20.27 27.40
C GLN A 10 10.03 19.75 27.90
N GLY A 11 9.36 18.91 27.09
CA GLY A 11 8.04 18.32 27.36
C GLY A 11 8.01 16.80 27.30
N ALA A 12 9.14 16.13 27.57
CA ALA A 12 9.32 14.67 27.51
C ALA A 12 9.05 14.06 26.10
N GLU A 13 9.33 14.83 25.07
CA GLU A 13 9.26 14.36 23.69
C GLU A 13 10.43 13.43 23.37
N LEU A 14 10.18 12.51 22.42
CA LEU A 14 11.18 11.65 21.84
C LEU A 14 11.21 11.86 20.31
N LEU A 15 12.35 12.31 19.80
CA LEU A 15 12.63 12.33 18.35
C LEU A 15 13.48 11.12 18.02
N GLU A 16 12.99 10.30 17.09
CA GLU A 16 13.69 9.15 16.56
C GLU A 16 13.98 9.40 15.07
N ILE A 17 15.21 9.20 14.66
CA ILE A 17 15.64 9.25 13.25
C ILE A 17 16.19 7.88 12.93
N ASN A 18 15.58 7.19 11.98
CA ASN A 18 15.97 5.85 11.58
C ASN A 18 16.40 5.84 10.12
N ILE A 19 17.49 5.12 9.84
CA ILE A 19 17.96 4.84 8.49
C ILE A 19 18.01 3.32 8.35
N LYS A 20 17.35 2.81 7.32
CA LYS A 20 17.31 1.41 6.94
C LYS A 20 17.99 1.25 5.59
N ASN A 21 18.90 0.30 5.49
CA ASN A 21 19.49 -0.15 4.24
C ASN A 21 19.39 -1.67 4.20
N THR A 22 18.87 -2.21 3.10
CA THR A 22 18.77 -3.64 2.86
C THR A 22 19.44 -3.95 1.52
N LEU A 23 20.35 -4.90 1.53
CA LEU A 23 20.96 -5.46 0.34
C LEU A 23 20.59 -6.94 0.27
N GLY A 24 20.17 -7.38 -0.89
CA GLY A 24 19.79 -8.78 -1.10
C GLY A 24 20.19 -9.25 -2.49
N ALA A 25 20.27 -10.57 -2.63
CA ALA A 25 20.47 -11.24 -3.90
C ALA A 25 19.27 -12.18 -4.16
N SER A 26 18.73 -12.10 -5.37
CA SER A 26 17.72 -13.04 -5.86
C SER A 26 18.28 -13.77 -7.06
N GLY A 27 18.05 -15.08 -7.15
CA GLY A 27 18.44 -15.91 -8.28
C GLY A 27 17.54 -15.76 -9.52
N ASP A 28 16.75 -14.72 -9.58
CA ASP A 28 15.82 -14.49 -10.69
C ASP A 28 16.56 -13.96 -11.94
N ILE A 29 16.37 -14.67 -13.06
CA ILE A 29 17.05 -14.47 -14.36
C ILE A 29 16.51 -13.22 -15.09
N SER A 30 15.54 -12.52 -14.55
CA SER A 30 14.84 -11.39 -15.23
C SER A 30 15.67 -10.12 -15.40
N ARG A 31 16.85 -10.03 -14.80
CA ARG A 31 17.84 -8.97 -15.07
C ARG A 31 19.02 -9.52 -15.87
N THR A 32 19.21 -9.00 -17.04
CA THR A 32 20.44 -9.17 -17.84
C THR A 32 21.56 -8.33 -17.25
N GLY A 33 22.32 -8.90 -16.31
CA GLY A 33 23.50 -8.26 -15.75
C GLY A 33 24.07 -9.06 -14.57
N ASP A 34 25.38 -9.24 -14.53
CA ASP A 34 26.16 -9.98 -13.53
C ASP A 34 26.20 -9.32 -12.14
N GLN A 35 25.14 -8.60 -11.72
CA GLN A 35 25.12 -8.00 -10.40
C GLN A 35 24.69 -9.02 -9.35
N PHE A 36 25.63 -9.39 -8.48
CA PHE A 36 25.38 -10.30 -7.35
C PHE A 36 24.26 -9.77 -6.42
N PHE A 37 24.23 -8.46 -6.16
CA PHE A 37 23.16 -7.82 -5.40
C PHE A 37 22.19 -7.16 -6.38
N ASN A 38 20.94 -7.64 -6.41
CA ASN A 38 19.88 -7.17 -7.28
C ASN A 38 18.64 -6.67 -6.52
N ILE A 39 18.71 -6.65 -5.19
CA ILE A 39 17.71 -6.06 -4.30
C ILE A 39 18.41 -4.99 -3.46
N PHE A 40 17.92 -3.76 -3.57
CA PHE A 40 18.39 -2.63 -2.78
C PHE A 40 17.21 -1.89 -2.20
N GLU A 41 17.22 -1.65 -0.89
CA GLU A 41 16.25 -0.80 -0.21
C GLU A 41 16.97 0.22 0.65
N LEU A 42 16.73 1.50 0.41
CA LEU A 42 17.20 2.60 1.23
C LEU A 42 15.98 3.35 1.76
N GLY A 43 15.87 3.46 3.08
CA GLY A 43 14.79 4.18 3.74
C GLY A 43 15.29 5.06 4.86
N ALA A 44 14.59 6.15 5.09
CA ALA A 44 14.77 7.01 6.25
C ALA A 44 13.41 7.42 6.80
N ASP A 45 13.28 7.43 8.12
CA ASP A 45 12.11 7.95 8.80
C ASP A 45 12.50 8.81 10.01
N ILE A 46 11.69 9.85 10.22
CA ILE A 46 11.75 10.74 11.37
C ILE A 46 10.43 10.59 12.10
N LYS A 47 10.50 10.29 13.40
CA LYS A 47 9.34 10.12 14.26
C LYS A 47 9.46 11.01 15.49
N LEU A 48 8.51 11.91 15.64
CA LEU A 48 8.34 12.70 16.86
C LEU A 48 7.20 12.10 17.67
N SER A 49 7.51 11.75 18.92
CA SER A 49 6.55 11.23 19.90
C SER A 49 6.37 12.22 21.04
N VAL A 50 5.12 12.58 21.35
CA VAL A 50 4.76 13.50 22.43
C VAL A 50 3.80 12.79 23.38
N SER A 51 4.08 12.80 24.70
CA SER A 51 3.29 12.09 25.72
C SER A 51 2.00 12.82 26.10
N ARG A 52 1.31 13.39 25.14
CA ARG A 52 -0.02 14.04 25.24
C ARG A 52 -0.70 14.05 23.88
N LEU A 53 -2.00 14.28 23.85
CA LEU A 53 -2.72 14.48 22.59
C LEU A 53 -2.60 15.94 22.14
N LEU A 54 -2.06 16.15 20.96
CA LEU A 54 -1.95 17.47 20.30
C LEU A 54 -3.15 17.64 19.34
N LEU A 55 -4.37 17.65 19.88
CA LEU A 55 -5.58 17.89 19.10
C LEU A 55 -5.94 19.39 19.16
N PRO A 56 -6.09 20.07 18.01
CA PRO A 56 -6.32 21.52 17.99
C PRO A 56 -7.67 21.96 18.56
N THR A 57 -8.63 21.04 18.72
CA THR A 57 -10.04 21.37 19.04
C THR A 57 -10.56 20.71 20.34
N PHE A 58 -9.83 19.81 20.96
CA PHE A 58 -10.28 19.10 22.16
C PHE A 58 -9.54 19.56 23.42
N LYS A 59 -10.29 19.74 24.50
CA LYS A 59 -9.70 19.99 25.83
C LYS A 59 -8.96 18.71 26.28
N ASN A 60 -7.77 18.88 26.83
CA ASN A 60 -6.93 17.78 27.33
C ASN A 60 -7.61 16.94 28.44
N ASP A 61 -8.67 17.46 29.06
CA ASP A 61 -9.39 16.79 30.15
C ASP A 61 -10.09 15.48 29.74
N LEU A 62 -10.36 15.30 28.44
CA LEU A 62 -10.98 14.06 27.93
C LEU A 62 -10.04 12.85 27.92
N PHE A 63 -8.73 13.08 27.99
CA PHE A 63 -7.71 12.04 27.94
C PHE A 63 -6.72 12.18 29.09
N PRO A 64 -7.10 11.73 30.30
CA PRO A 64 -6.24 11.83 31.47
C PRO A 64 -4.93 11.05 31.29
N ALA A 65 -3.90 11.42 32.02
CA ALA A 65 -2.57 10.80 31.95
C ALA A 65 -2.59 9.29 32.22
N SER A 66 -3.58 8.80 32.97
CA SER A 66 -3.80 7.37 33.23
C SER A 66 -4.13 6.55 31.97
N MET A 67 -4.56 7.20 30.88
CA MET A 67 -4.77 6.57 29.58
C MET A 67 -3.51 6.52 28.71
N TYR A 68 -2.38 7.01 29.21
CA TYR A 68 -1.11 7.10 28.48
C TYR A 68 -1.26 7.71 27.08
N PRO A 69 -1.88 8.90 26.97
CA PRO A 69 -2.12 9.52 25.68
C PRO A 69 -0.81 9.88 24.99
N LYS A 70 -0.73 9.60 23.70
CA LYS A 70 0.46 9.83 22.89
C LYS A 70 0.08 10.38 21.53
N THR A 71 0.81 11.39 21.08
CA THR A 71 0.78 11.85 19.67
C THR A 71 2.06 11.44 18.98
N GLU A 72 1.95 10.92 17.78
CA GLU A 72 3.10 10.60 16.93
C GLU A 72 2.96 11.29 15.59
N ILE A 73 4.05 11.96 15.17
CA ILE A 73 4.21 12.52 13.83
C ILE A 73 5.34 11.74 13.17
N ILE A 74 5.06 11.12 12.03
CA ILE A 74 6.01 10.28 11.32
C ILE A 74 6.14 10.79 9.90
N LEU A 75 7.37 11.06 9.48
CA LEU A 75 7.74 11.37 8.11
C LEU A 75 8.70 10.29 7.65
N GLY A 76 8.43 9.64 6.53
CA GLY A 76 9.29 8.59 6.01
C GLY A 76 9.37 8.64 4.49
N SER A 77 10.51 8.22 3.97
CA SER A 77 10.72 7.99 2.55
C SER A 77 11.58 6.74 2.37
N SER A 78 11.25 5.93 1.39
CA SER A 78 12.10 4.81 0.99
C SER A 78 12.15 4.65 -0.52
N LEU A 79 13.31 4.23 -1.00
CA LEU A 79 13.55 3.79 -2.36
C LEU A 79 13.79 2.28 -2.31
N GLN A 80 13.05 1.55 -3.09
CA GLN A 80 13.18 0.11 -3.22
C GLN A 80 13.46 -0.21 -4.69
N GLU A 81 14.66 -0.69 -4.96
CA GLU A 81 15.03 -1.32 -6.21
C GLU A 81 15.00 -2.83 -5.99
N ASN A 82 14.17 -3.51 -6.77
CA ASN A 82 13.92 -4.94 -6.58
C ASN A 82 14.01 -5.64 -7.94
N VAL A 83 14.07 -6.96 -7.91
CA VAL A 83 13.89 -7.80 -9.12
C VAL A 83 12.59 -7.48 -9.85
N GLY A 84 11.61 -6.94 -9.10
CA GLY A 84 10.36 -6.44 -9.65
C GLY A 84 10.42 -5.00 -10.19
N LEU A 85 9.40 -4.24 -9.87
CA LEU A 85 9.32 -2.82 -10.20
C LEU A 85 9.98 -1.99 -9.11
N ASP A 86 10.82 -1.05 -9.51
CA ASP A 86 11.41 -0.09 -8.61
C ASP A 86 10.34 0.84 -8.05
N LYS A 87 10.36 1.06 -6.74
CA LYS A 87 9.31 1.84 -6.05
C LYS A 87 9.93 2.89 -5.15
N GLN A 88 9.33 4.05 -5.16
CA GLN A 88 9.61 5.12 -4.21
C GLN A 88 8.37 5.34 -3.35
N PHE A 89 8.57 5.31 -2.03
CA PHE A 89 7.52 5.54 -1.05
C PHE A 89 7.77 6.84 -0.33
N PHE A 90 6.71 7.59 -0.09
CA PHE A 90 6.70 8.72 0.81
C PHE A 90 5.52 8.59 1.75
N LYS A 91 5.75 8.79 3.04
CA LYS A 91 4.75 8.58 4.09
C LYS A 91 4.73 9.74 5.07
N VAL A 92 3.52 10.21 5.38
CA VAL A 92 3.27 11.17 6.45
C VAL A 92 2.15 10.66 7.33
N ASN A 93 2.42 10.49 8.62
CA ASN A 93 1.39 10.11 9.58
C ASN A 93 1.31 11.13 10.70
N TYR A 94 0.08 11.49 11.06
CA TYR A 94 -0.23 12.20 12.28
C TYR A 94 -1.26 11.41 13.04
N GLN A 95 -0.86 10.81 14.16
CA GLN A 95 -1.67 9.82 14.85
C GLN A 95 -1.69 10.04 16.36
N PHE A 96 -2.78 9.58 16.96
CA PHE A 96 -3.06 9.58 18.37
C PHE A 96 -3.22 8.16 18.87
N ASP A 97 -2.65 7.86 20.01
CA ASP A 97 -2.70 6.55 20.64
C ASP A 97 -3.03 6.73 22.12
N TRP A 98 -3.95 5.93 22.66
CA TRP A 98 -4.30 5.97 24.06
C TRP A 98 -4.85 4.62 24.53
N LYS A 99 -4.76 4.37 25.84
CA LYS A 99 -5.21 3.14 26.48
C LYS A 99 -6.27 3.49 27.54
N PRO A 100 -7.57 3.37 27.22
CA PRO A 100 -8.65 3.61 28.20
C PRO A 100 -8.51 2.72 29.45
N ASN A 101 -7.95 1.53 29.30
CA ASN A 101 -7.56 0.61 30.38
C ASN A 101 -6.48 -0.36 29.86
N ASN A 102 -5.97 -1.21 30.75
CA ASN A 102 -4.88 -2.16 30.43
C ASN A 102 -5.24 -3.18 29.32
N LYS A 103 -6.53 -3.43 29.07
CA LYS A 103 -7.01 -4.40 28.09
C LYS A 103 -7.40 -3.77 26.75
N LYS A 104 -7.50 -2.43 26.70
CA LYS A 104 -7.96 -1.70 25.49
C LYS A 104 -6.92 -0.69 25.05
N ARG A 105 -6.60 -0.71 23.77
CA ARG A 105 -5.80 0.30 23.09
C ARG A 105 -6.58 0.87 21.93
N MET A 106 -6.61 2.16 21.82
CA MET A 106 -7.23 2.89 20.72
C MET A 106 -6.19 3.72 19.99
N GLN A 107 -6.27 3.75 18.68
CA GLN A 107 -5.44 4.57 17.83
C GLN A 107 -6.31 5.29 16.82
N PHE A 108 -6.08 6.57 16.66
CA PHE A 108 -6.71 7.39 15.63
C PHE A 108 -5.62 8.07 14.80
N LYS A 109 -5.52 7.70 13.54
CA LYS A 109 -4.69 8.41 12.56
C LYS A 109 -5.54 9.47 11.90
N LEU A 110 -5.25 10.72 12.21
CA LEU A 110 -5.91 11.88 11.59
C LEU A 110 -5.44 12.06 10.14
N ILE A 111 -4.14 11.90 9.92
CA ILE A 111 -3.50 11.96 8.62
C ILE A 111 -2.72 10.66 8.42
N ASP A 112 -3.08 9.90 7.41
CA ASP A 112 -2.32 8.75 6.88
C ASP A 112 -2.13 8.99 5.38
N LEU A 113 -1.05 9.69 5.04
CA LEU A 113 -0.68 9.95 3.64
C LEU A 113 0.40 8.98 3.23
N GLU A 114 0.19 8.34 2.10
CA GLU A 114 1.15 7.47 1.44
C GLU A 114 1.14 7.78 -0.06
N PHE A 115 2.31 8.11 -0.59
CA PHE A 115 2.53 8.30 -2.01
C PHE A 115 3.48 7.21 -2.50
N ILE A 116 3.01 6.42 -3.47
CA ILE A 116 3.76 5.34 -4.09
C ILE A 116 4.00 5.74 -5.54
N ASN A 117 5.27 5.88 -5.89
CA ASN A 117 5.71 6.16 -7.24
C ASN A 117 6.45 4.94 -7.80
N ASN A 118 5.86 4.29 -8.78
CA ASN A 118 6.50 3.19 -9.50
C ASN A 118 7.46 3.78 -10.54
N ARG A 119 8.70 3.33 -10.48
CA ARG A 119 9.78 3.71 -11.38
C ARG A 119 10.10 2.52 -12.27
N ASN A 120 10.74 2.78 -13.40
CA ASN A 120 11.20 1.71 -14.31
C ASN A 120 10.07 0.76 -14.76
N ILE A 121 8.89 1.33 -15.06
CA ILE A 121 7.68 0.59 -15.47
C ILE A 121 7.93 -0.20 -16.76
N SER A 122 8.83 0.29 -17.65
CA SER A 122 9.23 -0.38 -18.88
C SER A 122 9.79 -1.81 -18.67
N ASN A 123 10.28 -2.08 -17.46
CA ASN A 123 10.82 -3.39 -17.10
C ASN A 123 9.74 -4.41 -16.68
N TYR A 124 8.46 -4.02 -16.63
CA TYR A 124 7.37 -4.89 -16.17
C TYR A 124 7.33 -6.26 -16.83
N PHE A 125 7.38 -6.30 -18.15
CA PHE A 125 7.27 -7.55 -18.92
C PHE A 125 8.54 -8.41 -18.86
N ASN A 126 9.68 -7.83 -18.47
CA ASN A 126 10.87 -8.62 -18.14
C ASN A 126 10.72 -9.35 -16.81
N VAL A 127 10.03 -8.76 -15.85
CA VAL A 127 9.78 -9.30 -14.53
C VAL A 127 8.65 -10.32 -14.55
N TYR A 128 7.52 -9.95 -15.14
CA TYR A 128 6.31 -10.79 -15.20
C TYR A 128 6.29 -11.61 -16.49
N ARG A 129 7.27 -12.51 -16.64
CA ARG A 129 7.46 -13.35 -17.84
C ARG A 129 6.21 -14.10 -18.27
N ASN A 130 5.45 -14.68 -17.36
CA ASN A 130 4.21 -15.39 -17.69
C ASN A 130 3.18 -14.48 -18.40
N SER A 131 3.12 -13.20 -18.01
CA SER A 131 2.27 -12.22 -18.70
C SER A 131 2.79 -11.88 -20.09
N TYR A 132 4.10 -11.71 -20.21
CA TYR A 132 4.77 -11.47 -21.48
C TYR A 132 4.59 -12.66 -22.44
N ASP A 133 4.89 -13.88 -22.01
CA ASP A 133 4.82 -15.08 -22.82
C ASP A 133 3.41 -15.32 -23.37
N ARG A 134 2.39 -15.02 -22.54
CA ARG A 134 0.99 -15.10 -22.97
C ARG A 134 0.68 -14.07 -24.06
N LEU A 135 1.11 -12.81 -23.90
CA LEU A 135 0.92 -11.76 -24.90
C LEU A 135 1.69 -12.08 -26.18
N ASN A 136 2.94 -12.51 -26.08
CA ASN A 136 3.78 -12.89 -27.19
C ASN A 136 3.17 -14.03 -28.01
N THR A 137 2.61 -15.03 -27.33
CA THR A 137 1.91 -16.15 -28.00
C THR A 137 0.69 -15.65 -28.77
N ILE A 138 -0.15 -14.82 -28.17
CA ILE A 138 -1.34 -14.28 -28.82
C ILE A 138 -0.94 -13.42 -30.02
N ALA A 139 0.05 -12.53 -29.86
CA ALA A 139 0.51 -11.63 -30.92
C ALA A 139 1.02 -12.37 -32.16
N LYS A 140 1.77 -13.44 -31.97
CA LYS A 140 2.27 -14.28 -33.08
C LYS A 140 1.19 -14.91 -33.93
N TYR A 141 -0.01 -15.14 -33.36
CA TYR A 141 -1.13 -15.72 -34.11
C TYR A 141 -2.01 -14.67 -34.77
N ILE A 142 -2.05 -13.43 -34.26
CA ILE A 142 -3.11 -12.49 -34.64
C ILE A 142 -2.56 -11.25 -35.32
N SER A 143 -1.36 -10.76 -34.92
CA SER A 143 -0.81 -9.55 -35.52
C SER A 143 -0.14 -9.83 -36.85
N SER A 144 -0.48 -9.00 -37.81
CA SER A 144 0.22 -8.92 -39.12
C SER A 144 1.26 -7.79 -39.14
N ASP A 145 1.37 -6.99 -38.11
CA ASP A 145 2.34 -5.90 -37.99
C ASP A 145 3.69 -6.45 -37.53
N GLU A 146 4.64 -6.52 -38.46
CA GLU A 146 6.01 -6.97 -38.15
C GLU A 146 6.80 -5.97 -37.30
N SER A 147 6.37 -4.71 -37.24
CA SER A 147 7.13 -3.64 -36.53
C SER A 147 7.12 -3.78 -35.02
N ILE A 148 6.16 -4.52 -34.45
CA ILE A 148 6.05 -4.76 -33.02
C ILE A 148 6.94 -5.90 -32.52
N PHE A 149 7.54 -6.67 -33.44
CA PHE A 149 8.40 -7.81 -33.11
C PHE A 149 9.88 -7.45 -33.24
N ASP A 150 10.68 -8.08 -32.40
CA ASP A 150 12.14 -8.00 -32.45
C ASP A 150 12.70 -8.93 -33.57
N ILE A 151 14.04 -8.94 -33.71
CA ILE A 151 14.76 -9.76 -34.70
C ILE A 151 14.58 -11.27 -34.47
N GLU A 152 14.15 -11.70 -33.30
CA GLU A 152 13.90 -13.10 -32.94
C GLU A 152 12.43 -13.47 -33.15
N GLY A 153 11.60 -12.53 -33.61
CA GLY A 153 10.18 -12.69 -33.81
C GLY A 153 9.36 -12.74 -32.52
N ASN A 154 9.85 -12.09 -31.48
CA ASN A 154 9.14 -11.90 -30.21
C ASN A 154 8.69 -10.44 -30.08
N LEU A 155 7.62 -10.21 -29.30
CA LEU A 155 7.19 -8.83 -29.00
C LEU A 155 8.31 -8.03 -28.38
N GLY A 156 8.63 -6.88 -28.99
CA GLY A 156 9.65 -5.96 -28.45
C GLY A 156 9.21 -5.36 -27.12
N ILE A 157 10.05 -5.43 -26.09
CA ILE A 157 9.79 -4.84 -24.77
C ILE A 157 10.50 -3.49 -24.69
N PRO A 158 9.82 -2.40 -24.27
CA PRO A 158 8.38 -2.33 -23.89
C PRO A 158 7.44 -2.00 -25.03
N ASP A 159 7.93 -1.43 -26.14
CA ASP A 159 7.12 -0.73 -27.13
C ASP A 159 6.24 -1.68 -27.96
N GLY A 160 6.79 -2.80 -28.42
CA GLY A 160 6.03 -3.80 -29.17
C GLY A 160 4.88 -4.38 -28.36
N VAL A 161 5.10 -4.67 -27.07
CA VAL A 161 4.04 -5.15 -26.18
C VAL A 161 2.96 -4.10 -25.97
N ASN A 162 3.34 -2.84 -25.74
CA ASN A 162 2.40 -1.75 -25.51
C ASN A 162 1.55 -1.48 -26.76
N ASN A 163 2.17 -1.46 -27.94
CA ASN A 163 1.47 -1.29 -29.23
C ASN A 163 0.49 -2.43 -29.48
N PHE A 164 0.92 -3.68 -29.28
CA PHE A 164 0.04 -4.83 -29.42
C PHE A 164 -1.20 -4.75 -28.52
N ILE A 165 -1.00 -4.42 -27.23
CA ILE A 165 -2.11 -4.26 -26.29
C ILE A 165 -3.05 -3.13 -26.77
N PHE A 166 -2.48 -2.02 -27.25
CA PHE A 166 -3.25 -0.87 -27.74
C PHE A 166 -4.11 -1.28 -28.96
N ASP A 167 -3.53 -1.95 -29.94
CA ASP A 167 -4.21 -2.39 -31.15
C ASP A 167 -5.39 -3.34 -30.85
N VAL A 168 -5.17 -4.30 -29.94
CA VAL A 168 -6.23 -5.23 -29.51
C VAL A 168 -7.38 -4.48 -28.82
N LEU A 169 -7.07 -3.60 -27.88
CA LEU A 169 -8.11 -2.93 -27.09
C LEU A 169 -8.86 -1.85 -27.87
N ASN A 170 -8.24 -1.26 -28.90
CA ASN A 170 -8.89 -0.29 -29.79
C ASN A 170 -9.60 -0.92 -31.00
N GLY A 171 -9.57 -2.24 -31.13
CA GLY A 171 -10.24 -2.94 -32.23
C GLY A 171 -9.50 -2.85 -33.56
N GLU A 172 -8.18 -2.62 -33.55
CA GLU A 172 -7.32 -2.60 -34.73
C GLU A 172 -6.86 -4.01 -35.15
N THR A 173 -7.32 -5.02 -34.42
CA THR A 173 -7.11 -6.44 -34.70
C THR A 173 -8.42 -7.14 -35.05
N ASN A 174 -8.34 -8.39 -35.51
CA ASN A 174 -9.52 -9.20 -35.81
C ASN A 174 -10.22 -9.78 -34.57
N LEU A 175 -9.78 -9.44 -33.37
CA LEU A 175 -10.35 -9.92 -32.10
C LEU A 175 -11.61 -9.16 -31.73
N THR A 176 -12.59 -9.89 -31.21
CA THR A 176 -13.84 -9.35 -30.67
C THR A 176 -13.86 -9.45 -29.13
N LEU A 177 -14.76 -8.72 -28.50
CA LEU A 177 -14.94 -8.72 -27.03
C LEU A 177 -15.28 -10.10 -26.44
N GLU A 178 -15.77 -11.02 -27.26
CA GLU A 178 -16.16 -12.38 -26.86
C GLU A 178 -15.00 -13.36 -26.88
N ASP A 179 -13.92 -13.06 -27.62
CA ASP A 179 -12.77 -13.93 -27.82
C ASP A 179 -11.96 -14.08 -26.52
N GLU A 180 -11.50 -15.28 -26.24
CA GLU A 180 -10.68 -15.59 -25.06
C GLU A 180 -9.32 -14.86 -25.09
N GLU A 181 -8.79 -14.63 -26.29
CA GLU A 181 -7.56 -13.88 -26.52
C GLU A 181 -7.76 -12.40 -26.14
N TYR A 182 -8.87 -11.78 -26.56
CA TYR A 182 -9.20 -10.40 -26.17
C TYR A 182 -9.32 -10.27 -24.65
N LYS A 183 -10.10 -11.15 -24.02
CA LYS A 183 -10.27 -11.18 -22.56
C LYS A 183 -8.94 -11.37 -21.84
N SER A 184 -8.06 -12.22 -22.38
CA SER A 184 -6.73 -12.47 -21.85
C SER A 184 -5.86 -11.20 -21.91
N VAL A 185 -5.81 -10.52 -23.07
CA VAL A 185 -5.07 -9.25 -23.24
C VAL A 185 -5.61 -8.18 -22.29
N ASN A 186 -6.93 -8.02 -22.22
CA ASN A 186 -7.56 -7.05 -21.32
C ASN A 186 -7.22 -7.32 -19.85
N THR A 187 -7.30 -8.57 -19.41
CA THR A 187 -6.96 -8.97 -18.04
C THR A 187 -5.49 -8.69 -17.71
N LEU A 188 -4.58 -8.96 -18.66
CA LEU A 188 -3.16 -8.69 -18.51
C LEU A 188 -2.88 -7.18 -18.47
N LYS A 189 -3.60 -6.38 -19.27
CA LYS A 189 -3.52 -4.91 -19.24
C LYS A 189 -4.02 -4.35 -17.90
N GLU A 190 -5.17 -4.81 -17.42
CA GLU A 190 -5.69 -4.41 -16.10
C GLU A 190 -4.72 -4.75 -14.97
N ARG A 191 -4.08 -5.91 -15.04
CA ARG A 191 -3.04 -6.30 -14.08
C ARG A 191 -1.83 -5.39 -14.18
N TYR A 192 -1.35 -5.11 -15.40
CA TYR A 192 -0.25 -4.18 -15.64
C TYR A 192 -0.56 -2.82 -15.04
N ASP A 193 -1.71 -2.22 -15.39
CA ASP A 193 -2.10 -0.90 -14.89
C ASP A 193 -2.18 -0.85 -13.36
N ARG A 194 -2.75 -1.88 -12.75
CA ARG A 194 -2.89 -1.96 -11.30
C ARG A 194 -1.54 -2.07 -10.57
N LEU A 195 -0.57 -2.78 -11.13
CA LEU A 195 0.74 -2.99 -10.51
C LEU A 195 1.72 -1.84 -10.77
N THR A 196 1.53 -1.12 -11.88
CA THR A 196 2.42 -0.02 -12.30
C THR A 196 1.87 1.36 -11.96
N ALA A 197 0.59 1.46 -11.57
CA ALA A 197 -0.02 2.74 -11.22
C ALA A 197 0.67 3.41 -10.03
N ASN A 198 0.90 4.70 -10.18
CA ASN A 198 1.25 5.54 -9.04
C ASN A 198 0.03 5.71 -8.14
N ASN A 199 0.22 5.63 -6.85
CA ASN A 199 -0.87 5.71 -5.89
C ASN A 199 -0.67 6.86 -4.92
N LEU A 200 -1.70 7.66 -4.74
CA LEU A 200 -1.79 8.68 -3.71
C LEU A 200 -2.93 8.31 -2.76
N ILE A 201 -2.57 7.94 -1.55
CA ILE A 201 -3.50 7.49 -0.52
C ILE A 201 -3.42 8.50 0.62
N LEU A 202 -4.49 9.24 0.84
CA LEU A 202 -4.61 10.11 2.01
C LEU A 202 -5.96 9.84 2.68
N GLY A 203 -5.89 9.41 3.91
CA GLY A 203 -7.07 9.09 4.69
C GLY A 203 -6.89 9.31 6.17
N SER A 204 -7.94 8.94 6.90
CA SER A 204 -7.93 8.78 8.34
C SER A 204 -8.27 7.34 8.69
N SER A 205 -7.76 6.85 9.80
CA SER A 205 -8.12 5.53 10.28
C SER A 205 -8.34 5.50 11.78
N PHE A 206 -9.23 4.63 12.21
CA PHE A 206 -9.44 4.33 13.62
C PHE A 206 -9.23 2.83 13.85
N SER A 207 -8.53 2.49 14.93
CA SER A 207 -8.40 1.10 15.36
C SER A 207 -8.65 0.95 16.84
N LEU A 208 -9.36 -0.12 17.18
CA LEU A 208 -9.62 -0.58 18.53
C LEU A 208 -9.01 -1.97 18.69
N ASN A 209 -8.13 -2.12 19.66
CA ASN A 209 -7.57 -3.40 20.05
C ASN A 209 -7.98 -3.70 21.49
N ILE A 210 -8.57 -4.86 21.69
CA ILE A 210 -8.93 -5.41 23.02
C ILE A 210 -8.17 -6.71 23.18
N ASN A 211 -7.41 -6.82 24.27
CA ASN A 211 -6.70 -8.04 24.64
C ASN A 211 -6.86 -8.23 26.14
N ASN A 212 -7.47 -9.34 26.54
CA ASN A 212 -7.65 -9.64 27.96
C ASN A 212 -6.58 -10.57 28.54
N GLN A 213 -5.55 -10.91 27.76
CA GLN A 213 -4.40 -11.67 28.23
C GLN A 213 -3.66 -10.88 29.33
N GLU A 214 -3.53 -11.43 30.51
CA GLU A 214 -2.90 -10.77 31.67
C GLU A 214 -1.42 -11.11 31.78
N SER A 215 -1.03 -12.29 31.28
CA SER A 215 0.36 -12.74 31.31
C SER A 215 0.65 -13.62 30.09
N ILE A 216 1.94 -13.84 29.81
CA ILE A 216 2.38 -14.78 28.77
C ILE A 216 1.99 -16.24 29.06
N PHE A 217 1.68 -16.54 30.32
CA PHE A 217 1.23 -17.87 30.77
C PHE A 217 -0.28 -18.01 30.79
N ASP A 218 -1.02 -16.95 30.44
CA ASP A 218 -2.47 -17.00 30.33
C ASP A 218 -2.86 -17.71 29.02
N GLU A 219 -3.37 -18.92 29.18
CA GLU A 219 -3.80 -19.78 28.06
C GLU A 219 -5.27 -19.58 27.69
N ASN A 220 -6.01 -18.77 28.46
CA ASN A 220 -7.45 -18.55 28.34
C ASN A 220 -7.75 -17.09 28.08
N PHE A 221 -7.54 -16.62 26.88
CA PHE A 221 -7.71 -15.21 26.55
C PHE A 221 -8.39 -15.02 25.22
N TYR A 222 -8.81 -13.79 24.93
CA TYR A 222 -9.23 -13.36 23.61
C TYR A 222 -8.54 -12.06 23.20
N GLN A 223 -8.39 -11.91 21.87
CA GLN A 223 -7.97 -10.67 21.23
C GLN A 223 -9.04 -10.29 20.21
N PHE A 224 -9.41 -9.04 20.23
CA PHE A 224 -10.33 -8.45 19.26
C PHE A 224 -9.70 -7.19 18.69
N ARG A 225 -9.60 -7.12 17.39
CA ARG A 225 -9.15 -5.93 16.66
C ARG A 225 -10.21 -5.52 15.68
N TRP A 226 -10.59 -4.26 15.73
CA TRP A 226 -11.41 -3.61 14.74
C TRP A 226 -10.66 -2.42 14.18
N LYS A 227 -10.64 -2.29 12.86
CA LYS A 227 -10.03 -1.18 12.15
C LYS A 227 -10.96 -0.68 11.06
N ILE A 228 -11.01 0.62 10.88
CA ILE A 228 -11.72 1.27 9.79
C ILE A 228 -10.83 2.37 9.20
N ASP A 229 -10.73 2.38 7.87
CA ASP A 229 -9.99 3.36 7.09
C ASP A 229 -10.98 4.15 6.23
N TRP A 230 -10.89 5.48 6.26
CA TRP A 230 -11.62 6.41 5.37
C TRP A 230 -10.61 7.15 4.51
N VAL A 231 -10.61 6.87 3.22
CA VAL A 231 -9.58 7.37 2.31
C VAL A 231 -10.18 8.26 1.24
N GLY A 232 -9.50 9.37 0.93
CA GLY A 232 -9.75 10.26 -0.19
C GLY A 232 -10.62 11.49 0.08
N ASN A 233 -11.50 11.47 1.09
CA ASN A 233 -12.42 12.58 1.34
C ASN A 233 -11.72 13.86 1.80
N ILE A 234 -10.78 13.74 2.73
CA ILE A 234 -10.05 14.90 3.29
C ILE A 234 -9.24 15.59 2.20
N LEU A 235 -8.52 14.82 1.39
CA LEU A 235 -7.71 15.39 0.32
C LEU A 235 -8.58 16.06 -0.76
N LYS A 236 -9.69 15.45 -1.13
CA LYS A 236 -10.62 16.04 -2.09
C LYS A 236 -11.16 17.40 -1.61
N LEU A 237 -11.56 17.48 -0.34
CA LEU A 237 -12.03 18.74 0.26
C LEU A 237 -10.91 19.78 0.31
N PHE A 238 -9.71 19.39 0.71
CA PHE A 238 -8.55 20.28 0.74
C PHE A 238 -8.19 20.79 -0.65
N LEU A 239 -8.04 19.91 -1.64
CA LEU A 239 -7.70 20.30 -3.01
C LEU A 239 -8.79 21.19 -3.64
N LYS A 240 -10.06 20.94 -3.33
CA LYS A 240 -11.16 21.80 -3.73
C LYS A 240 -11.03 23.19 -3.12
N SER A 241 -10.66 23.31 -1.85
CA SER A 241 -10.54 24.60 -1.15
C SER A 241 -9.40 25.48 -1.68
N ILE A 242 -8.34 24.89 -2.23
CA ILE A 242 -7.18 25.60 -2.79
C ILE A 242 -7.23 25.71 -4.33
N ASN A 243 -8.37 25.42 -4.97
CA ASN A 243 -8.51 25.35 -6.43
C ASN A 243 -7.43 24.50 -7.09
N GLY A 244 -7.20 23.31 -6.53
CA GLY A 244 -6.17 22.36 -7.01
C GLY A 244 -6.35 22.01 -8.48
N LYS A 245 -5.27 21.52 -9.10
CA LYS A 245 -5.31 21.08 -10.50
C LYS A 245 -6.24 19.89 -10.66
N GLN A 246 -6.97 19.86 -11.77
CA GLN A 246 -7.82 18.74 -12.17
C GLN A 246 -7.24 18.08 -13.43
N ASN A 247 -7.46 16.78 -13.57
CA ASN A 247 -7.19 16.04 -14.79
C ASN A 247 -8.36 16.18 -15.80
N GLU A 248 -8.21 15.56 -16.97
CA GLU A 248 -9.22 15.56 -18.05
C GLU A 248 -10.59 15.00 -17.61
N LEU A 249 -10.61 14.15 -16.58
CA LEU A 249 -11.82 13.58 -15.98
C LEU A 249 -12.39 14.44 -14.85
N ASN A 250 -11.95 15.71 -14.70
CA ASN A 250 -12.34 16.62 -13.62
C ASN A 250 -12.04 16.12 -12.20
N ASN A 251 -11.10 15.20 -12.03
CA ASN A 251 -10.64 14.75 -10.72
C ASN A 251 -9.46 15.60 -10.25
N TYR A 252 -9.51 16.05 -8.99
CA TYR A 252 -8.39 16.75 -8.39
C TYR A 252 -7.16 15.87 -8.31
N THR A 253 -5.97 16.44 -8.60
CA THR A 253 -4.70 15.72 -8.61
C THR A 253 -3.68 16.43 -7.72
N LEU A 254 -2.78 15.65 -7.16
CA LEU A 254 -1.56 16.12 -6.50
C LEU A 254 -0.36 15.41 -7.15
N GLY A 255 0.57 16.21 -7.69
CA GLY A 255 1.69 15.65 -8.44
C GLY A 255 1.28 14.86 -9.69
N GLY A 256 0.12 15.19 -10.30
CA GLY A 256 -0.42 14.47 -11.47
C GLY A 256 -1.18 13.17 -11.12
N VAL A 257 -1.23 12.77 -9.85
CA VAL A 257 -1.91 11.54 -9.41
C VAL A 257 -3.22 11.89 -8.72
N SER A 258 -4.31 11.23 -9.12
CA SER A 258 -5.60 11.36 -8.45
C SER A 258 -5.61 10.55 -7.14
N PRO A 259 -6.13 11.13 -6.04
CA PRO A 259 -6.23 10.41 -4.77
C PRO A 259 -7.20 9.24 -4.87
N SER A 260 -6.80 8.11 -4.33
CA SER A 260 -7.67 6.95 -4.17
C SER A 260 -8.79 7.24 -3.17
N GLN A 261 -10.01 6.76 -3.45
CA GLN A 261 -11.19 6.93 -2.60
C GLN A 261 -11.82 5.57 -2.27
N TYR A 262 -11.77 5.17 -1.01
CA TYR A 262 -12.38 3.94 -0.52
C TYR A 262 -12.63 3.98 0.98
N ILE A 263 -13.53 3.12 1.43
CA ILE A 263 -13.72 2.78 2.84
C ILE A 263 -13.33 1.31 3.01
N LYS A 264 -12.52 1.03 4.02
CA LYS A 264 -12.08 -0.32 4.34
C LYS A 264 -12.32 -0.59 5.82
N THR A 265 -12.94 -1.72 6.17
CA THR A 265 -13.08 -2.15 7.56
C THR A 265 -12.63 -3.59 7.73
N GLU A 266 -12.00 -3.85 8.86
CA GLU A 266 -11.42 -5.15 9.23
C GLU A 266 -11.81 -5.50 10.64
N ILE A 267 -12.21 -6.74 10.85
CA ILE A 267 -12.46 -7.35 12.16
C ILE A 267 -11.60 -8.61 12.25
N ASP A 268 -10.85 -8.70 13.32
CA ASP A 268 -9.97 -9.83 13.61
C ASP A 268 -10.24 -10.29 15.05
N TYR A 269 -10.60 -11.54 15.23
CA TYR A 269 -10.91 -12.13 16.51
C TYR A 269 -10.15 -13.43 16.72
N ILE A 270 -9.42 -13.48 17.82
CA ILE A 270 -8.67 -14.65 18.24
C ILE A 270 -9.16 -15.04 19.64
N LYS A 271 -9.44 -16.32 19.84
CA LYS A 271 -9.79 -16.86 21.15
C LYS A 271 -9.00 -18.13 21.42
N HIS A 272 -8.39 -18.16 22.59
CA HIS A 272 -7.71 -19.33 23.13
C HIS A 272 -8.51 -19.93 24.28
N TRP A 273 -8.61 -21.26 24.31
CA TRP A 273 -9.17 -22.04 25.40
C TRP A 273 -8.16 -23.10 25.83
N SER A 274 -7.88 -23.15 27.12
CA SER A 274 -7.09 -24.23 27.72
C SER A 274 -8.04 -25.32 28.25
N PHE A 275 -7.83 -26.56 27.85
CA PHE A 275 -8.58 -27.73 28.29
C PHE A 275 -7.74 -28.63 29.22
N GLY A 276 -6.91 -28.03 30.07
CA GLY A 276 -6.02 -28.70 31.00
C GLY A 276 -4.57 -28.69 30.52
N ARG A 277 -3.70 -29.44 31.21
CA ARG A 277 -2.26 -29.45 30.92
C ARG A 277 -2.03 -29.88 29.47
N GLU A 278 -1.34 -29.03 28.71
CA GLU A 278 -0.85 -29.29 27.34
C GLU A 278 -1.90 -29.33 26.20
N ARG A 279 -3.15 -28.90 26.44
CA ARG A 279 -4.17 -28.86 25.39
C ARG A 279 -4.77 -27.47 25.26
N ILE A 280 -4.37 -26.77 24.21
CA ILE A 280 -4.89 -25.44 23.89
C ILE A 280 -5.62 -25.52 22.54
N PHE A 281 -6.86 -25.03 22.51
CA PHE A 281 -7.60 -24.79 21.29
C PHE A 281 -7.56 -23.30 20.96
N ALA A 282 -7.14 -22.97 19.74
CA ALA A 282 -7.12 -21.60 19.24
C ALA A 282 -8.10 -21.46 18.08
N PHE A 283 -8.97 -20.47 18.17
CA PHE A 283 -9.87 -20.07 17.10
C PHE A 283 -9.49 -18.70 16.59
N HIS A 284 -9.37 -18.55 15.26
CA HIS A 284 -9.10 -17.29 14.61
C HIS A 284 -10.15 -17.03 13.53
N ALA A 285 -10.80 -15.87 13.59
CA ALA A 285 -11.74 -15.40 12.59
C ALA A 285 -11.32 -14.00 12.10
N PHE A 286 -11.20 -13.88 10.80
CA PHE A 286 -10.93 -12.60 10.13
C PHE A 286 -12.06 -12.31 9.14
N SER A 287 -12.51 -11.06 9.12
CA SER A 287 -13.44 -10.54 8.14
C SER A 287 -13.04 -9.13 7.74
N GLY A 288 -13.10 -8.84 6.46
CA GLY A 288 -12.79 -7.52 5.95
C GLY A 288 -13.55 -7.20 4.68
N ILE A 289 -13.90 -5.94 4.53
CA ILE A 289 -14.53 -5.40 3.34
C ILE A 289 -13.88 -4.09 2.95
N ALA A 290 -13.64 -3.90 1.66
CA ALA A 290 -13.14 -2.67 1.08
C ALA A 290 -14.05 -2.24 -0.07
N ILE A 291 -14.56 -1.03 0.00
CA ILE A 291 -15.53 -0.48 -0.96
C ILE A 291 -14.94 0.78 -1.58
N PRO A 292 -14.53 0.74 -2.85
CA PRO A 292 -14.14 1.95 -3.59
C PRO A 292 -15.37 2.84 -3.83
N TYR A 293 -15.16 4.14 -3.89
CA TYR A 293 -16.20 5.13 -4.22
C TYR A 293 -15.61 6.34 -4.93
N GLY A 294 -16.49 7.24 -5.38
CA GLY A 294 -16.08 8.49 -6.01
C GLY A 294 -15.38 8.28 -7.35
N ASN A 295 -14.12 8.70 -7.44
CA ASN A 295 -13.30 8.58 -8.64
C ASN A 295 -12.48 7.27 -8.72
N SER A 296 -12.63 6.40 -7.73
CA SER A 296 -11.89 5.13 -7.71
C SER A 296 -12.79 3.96 -8.07
N SER A 297 -12.42 3.20 -9.08
CA SER A 297 -13.04 1.92 -9.43
C SER A 297 -12.48 0.75 -8.62
N ASN A 298 -11.26 0.90 -8.12
CA ASN A 298 -10.53 -0.15 -7.41
C ASN A 298 -9.85 0.38 -6.15
N VAL A 299 -9.62 -0.50 -5.19
CA VAL A 299 -8.73 -0.22 -4.05
C VAL A 299 -7.28 -0.45 -4.50
N PRO A 300 -6.32 0.45 -4.19
CA PRO A 300 -4.92 0.26 -4.53
C PRO A 300 -4.39 -1.09 -4.05
N PHE A 301 -3.57 -1.74 -4.90
CA PHE A 301 -3.04 -3.07 -4.60
C PHE A 301 -2.30 -3.13 -3.26
N ALA A 302 -1.51 -2.11 -2.94
CA ALA A 302 -0.79 -1.99 -1.66
C ALA A 302 -1.70 -1.97 -0.42
N ARG A 303 -3.01 -1.73 -0.59
CA ARG A 303 -4.01 -1.68 0.49
C ARG A 303 -5.10 -2.75 0.34
N SER A 304 -4.99 -3.63 -0.66
CA SER A 304 -5.90 -4.77 -0.83
C SER A 304 -5.64 -5.86 0.22
N TYR A 305 -6.57 -6.81 0.36
CA TYR A 305 -6.42 -7.95 1.30
C TYR A 305 -5.51 -9.06 0.75
N PHE A 306 -5.24 -9.04 -0.55
CA PHE A 306 -4.52 -10.09 -1.27
C PHE A 306 -3.32 -9.52 -2.03
N SER A 307 -2.57 -8.64 -1.38
CA SER A 307 -1.35 -8.05 -1.93
C SER A 307 -0.12 -8.88 -1.57
#